data_d10c900fea92826e4efd784880d89520
#
_entry.id   d10c900fea92826e4efd784880d89520
#
_cell.length_a   1.000
_cell.length_b   1.000
_cell.length_c   1.000
_cell.angle_alpha   90.00
_cell.angle_beta   90.00
_cell.angle_gamma   90.00
#
_symmetry.space_group_name_H-M   'P 1'
#
loop_
_entity.id
_entity.type
_entity.pdbx_description
1 polymer ?
#
loop_
_entity_poly.entity_id
_entity_poly.type
_entity_poly.pdbx_seq_one_letter_code
_entity_poly.pdbx_strand_id
1 'polypeptide(L)'
;MKLFCTIRAMTTVGSIAAVAVGVFVSPARARPQAAIAAASNSASALGRWKTIDDATGKVKSIVEITEQDGVLTGTIEQLFDPPVPHPTCYLCTGAKKDLPLVGLQVLWGFHADGNSWTGGMVLDPETGKIYRGSLALEDGGKQLRLHGYIGIPLLGRTEHWVRAE
;
A
#
# COMPACT_ATOMS: atom_id res chain seq x y z
N MET A 1 36.31 -18.67 40.49
CA MET A 1 36.55 -18.56 41.93
C MET A 1 35.28 -18.96 42.64
N LYS A 2 35.39 -20.03 43.45
CA LYS A 2 34.32 -20.76 44.14
C LYS A 2 33.64 -19.89 45.18
N LEU A 3 32.32 -20.06 45.44
CA LEU A 3 31.88 -20.34 46.81
C LEU A 3 30.49 -20.96 46.80
N PHE A 4 30.46 -22.18 47.26
CA PHE A 4 29.28 -22.95 47.73
C PHE A 4 28.77 -22.37 49.04
N CYS A 5 27.46 -22.36 49.25
CA CYS A 5 26.91 -22.36 50.58
C CYS A 5 25.68 -23.27 50.62
N THR A 6 25.92 -24.43 51.20
CA THR A 6 24.93 -25.46 51.57
C THR A 6 24.45 -25.19 52.99
N ILE A 7 23.15 -25.18 53.27
CA ILE A 7 22.63 -25.36 54.63
C ILE A 7 21.50 -26.37 54.60
N ARG A 8 21.66 -27.33 55.54
CA ARG A 8 20.90 -28.58 55.77
C ARG A 8 19.60 -28.32 56.55
N ALA A 9 18.66 -29.13 56.21
CA ALA A 9 17.60 -29.82 56.96
C ALA A 9 17.22 -29.44 58.38
N MET A 10 15.91 -29.40 58.62
CA MET A 10 15.35 -29.94 59.87
C MET A 10 13.88 -30.35 59.64
N THR A 11 13.65 -31.63 59.86
CA THR A 11 12.37 -32.37 59.85
C THR A 11 11.53 -32.00 61.06
N THR A 12 10.21 -31.81 60.89
CA THR A 12 9.21 -32.06 61.95
C THR A 12 7.95 -32.65 61.32
N VAL A 13 7.65 -33.84 61.83
CA VAL A 13 6.45 -34.64 61.58
C VAL A 13 5.29 -34.01 62.34
N GLY A 14 4.20 -33.72 61.64
CA GLY A 14 2.94 -33.32 62.25
C GLY A 14 1.78 -33.84 61.37
N SER A 15 1.21 -34.96 61.81
CA SER A 15 -0.03 -35.50 61.22
C SER A 15 -1.22 -34.63 61.59
N ILE A 16 -1.90 -34.08 60.63
CA ILE A 16 -3.23 -33.51 60.76
C ILE A 16 -4.08 -34.02 59.61
N ALA A 17 -5.13 -34.79 59.93
CA ALA A 17 -6.14 -35.22 59.01
C ALA A 17 -6.88 -34.04 58.44
N ALA A 18 -6.82 -33.82 57.11
CA ALA A 18 -7.59 -32.81 56.43
C ALA A 18 -8.64 -33.45 55.52
N VAL A 19 -9.88 -33.12 55.84
CA VAL A 19 -11.10 -33.42 55.11
C VAL A 19 -10.96 -32.88 53.68
N ALA A 20 -11.02 -33.78 52.70
CA ALA A 20 -11.02 -33.41 51.31
C ALA A 20 -12.38 -32.83 50.90
N VAL A 21 -12.51 -31.50 50.85
CA VAL A 21 -13.60 -30.84 50.14
C VAL A 21 -13.19 -30.79 48.67
N GLY A 22 -13.81 -31.65 47.88
CA GLY A 22 -13.60 -31.66 46.44
C GLY A 22 -14.19 -30.38 45.77
N VAL A 23 -13.34 -29.46 45.49
CA VAL A 23 -13.70 -28.34 44.60
C VAL A 23 -13.59 -28.83 43.15
N PHE A 24 -14.75 -29.14 42.54
CA PHE A 24 -14.80 -29.38 41.11
C PHE A 24 -14.51 -28.08 40.37
N VAL A 25 -13.26 -27.87 40.00
CA VAL A 25 -12.90 -26.82 39.05
C VAL A 25 -13.28 -27.34 37.66
N SER A 26 -14.43 -26.90 37.16
CA SER A 26 -14.80 -27.11 35.77
C SER A 26 -13.80 -26.39 34.86
N PRO A 27 -13.18 -27.09 33.90
CA PRO A 27 -12.35 -26.40 32.93
C PRO A 27 -13.24 -25.49 32.09
N ALA A 28 -13.07 -24.19 32.24
CA ALA A 28 -13.64 -23.20 31.35
C ALA A 28 -13.10 -23.47 29.94
N ARG A 29 -13.95 -24.05 29.09
CA ARG A 29 -13.67 -24.15 27.66
C ARG A 29 -13.50 -22.76 27.14
N ALA A 30 -12.26 -22.35 26.92
CA ALA A 30 -11.95 -21.18 26.13
C ALA A 30 -12.54 -21.41 24.73
N ARG A 31 -13.65 -20.72 24.42
CA ARG A 31 -14.12 -20.60 23.05
C ARG A 31 -12.99 -19.93 22.25
N PRO A 32 -12.58 -20.51 21.12
CA PRO A 32 -11.74 -19.76 20.21
C PRO A 32 -12.54 -18.54 19.79
N GLN A 33 -12.15 -17.40 20.30
CA GLN A 33 -12.60 -16.11 19.83
C GLN A 33 -12.02 -16.00 18.42
N ALA A 34 -12.84 -16.38 17.44
CA ALA A 34 -12.53 -16.06 16.05
C ALA A 34 -12.29 -14.55 16.03
N ALA A 35 -11.02 -14.17 15.93
CA ALA A 35 -10.65 -12.81 15.58
C ALA A 35 -11.31 -12.57 14.24
N ILE A 36 -12.47 -11.91 14.28
CA ILE A 36 -13.02 -11.24 13.11
C ILE A 36 -11.95 -10.19 12.82
N ALA A 37 -11.02 -10.56 11.92
CA ALA A 37 -10.23 -9.59 11.22
C ALA A 37 -11.29 -8.68 10.57
N ALA A 38 -11.57 -7.56 11.22
CA ALA A 38 -12.24 -6.46 10.58
C ALA A 38 -11.37 -6.17 9.36
N ALA A 39 -11.80 -6.68 8.21
CA ALA A 39 -11.32 -6.19 6.94
C ALA A 39 -11.64 -4.70 7.00
N SER A 40 -10.66 -3.92 7.42
CA SER A 40 -10.67 -2.50 7.22
C SER A 40 -10.79 -2.35 5.71
N ASN A 41 -11.99 -2.01 5.23
CA ASN A 41 -12.22 -1.51 3.88
C ASN A 41 -11.54 -0.12 3.78
N SER A 42 -10.27 -0.06 4.13
CA SER A 42 -9.43 1.04 3.75
C SER A 42 -9.29 0.91 2.24
N ALA A 43 -9.99 1.78 1.54
CA ALA A 43 -9.84 1.88 0.10
C ALA A 43 -8.34 1.99 -0.20
N SER A 44 -7.81 1.11 -1.04
CA SER A 44 -6.41 1.05 -1.39
C SER A 44 -6.18 1.73 -2.75
N ALA A 45 -5.03 2.37 -2.93
CA ALA A 45 -4.63 2.87 -4.25
C ALA A 45 -4.25 1.74 -5.21
N LEU A 46 -4.12 0.51 -4.72
CA LEU A 46 -3.80 -0.64 -5.55
C LEU A 46 -4.92 -0.94 -6.57
N GLY A 47 -4.51 -1.48 -7.71
CA GLY A 47 -5.41 -1.90 -8.78
C GLY A 47 -5.35 -1.00 -10.01
N ARG A 48 -6.39 -1.05 -10.82
CA ARG A 48 -6.43 -0.48 -12.16
C ARG A 48 -7.16 0.86 -12.16
N TRP A 49 -6.58 1.85 -12.82
CA TRP A 49 -7.08 3.22 -12.85
C TRP A 49 -7.16 3.74 -14.28
N LYS A 50 -8.31 4.26 -14.65
CA LYS A 50 -8.53 4.97 -15.93
C LYS A 50 -7.99 6.38 -15.80
N THR A 51 -7.03 6.74 -16.63
CA THR A 51 -6.60 8.13 -16.78
C THR A 51 -7.54 8.84 -17.76
N ILE A 52 -7.86 10.08 -17.46
CA ILE A 52 -8.82 10.87 -18.24
C ILE A 52 -8.06 11.99 -18.95
N ASP A 53 -8.35 12.20 -20.21
CA ASP A 53 -7.86 13.34 -20.96
C ASP A 53 -8.65 14.60 -20.57
N ASP A 54 -7.98 15.61 -20.04
CA ASP A 54 -8.61 16.81 -19.51
C ASP A 54 -9.31 17.67 -20.59
N ALA A 55 -8.86 17.58 -21.83
CA ALA A 55 -9.43 18.37 -22.92
C ALA A 55 -10.71 17.73 -23.49
N THR A 56 -10.76 16.40 -23.52
CA THR A 56 -11.85 15.65 -24.20
C THR A 56 -12.74 14.90 -23.24
N GLY A 57 -12.33 14.69 -21.98
CA GLY A 57 -13.01 13.87 -21.00
C GLY A 57 -12.99 12.36 -21.30
N LYS A 58 -12.23 11.94 -22.32
CA LYS A 58 -12.13 10.53 -22.71
C LYS A 58 -11.09 9.79 -21.89
N VAL A 59 -11.29 8.47 -21.75
CA VAL A 59 -10.28 7.59 -21.17
C VAL A 59 -9.08 7.51 -22.11
N LYS A 60 -7.88 7.81 -21.61
CA LYS A 60 -6.60 7.74 -22.36
C LYS A 60 -5.93 6.38 -22.18
N SER A 61 -5.84 5.94 -20.92
CA SER A 61 -5.11 4.72 -20.59
C SER A 61 -5.67 4.05 -19.34
N ILE A 62 -5.25 2.82 -19.12
CA ILE A 62 -5.34 2.16 -17.82
C ILE A 62 -3.92 2.08 -17.25
N VAL A 63 -3.77 2.53 -16.01
CA VAL A 63 -2.56 2.38 -15.21
C VAL A 63 -2.85 1.38 -14.11
N GLU A 64 -2.07 0.33 -14.02
CA GLU A 64 -2.09 -0.60 -12.90
C GLU A 64 -1.14 -0.12 -11.81
N ILE A 65 -1.66 0.07 -10.60
CA ILE A 65 -0.87 0.40 -9.40
C ILE A 65 -0.67 -0.86 -8.58
N THR A 66 0.58 -1.17 -8.31
CA THR A 66 1.02 -2.30 -7.49
C THR A 66 1.89 -1.81 -6.34
N GLU A 67 2.04 -2.65 -5.32
CA GLU A 67 2.91 -2.39 -4.17
C GLU A 67 3.94 -3.48 -4.02
N GLN A 68 5.17 -3.08 -3.77
CA GLN A 68 6.24 -3.97 -3.37
C GLN A 68 7.02 -3.32 -2.23
N ASP A 69 7.18 -4.04 -1.12
CA ASP A 69 7.92 -3.59 0.07
C ASP A 69 7.44 -2.23 0.62
N GLY A 70 6.13 -1.96 0.57
CA GLY A 70 5.53 -0.71 1.04
C GLY A 70 5.68 0.47 0.07
N VAL A 71 6.16 0.23 -1.15
CA VAL A 71 6.34 1.24 -2.19
C VAL A 71 5.38 1.01 -3.34
N LEU A 72 4.57 2.01 -3.67
CA LEU A 72 3.69 1.94 -4.84
C LEU A 72 4.45 2.27 -6.11
N THR A 73 4.09 1.53 -7.14
CA THR A 73 4.49 1.77 -8.54
C THR A 73 3.26 1.71 -9.44
N GLY A 74 3.32 2.37 -10.60
CA GLY A 74 2.24 2.34 -11.57
C GLY A 74 2.78 2.16 -12.98
N THR A 75 2.15 1.26 -13.73
CA THR A 75 2.56 0.90 -15.09
C THR A 75 1.37 1.04 -16.04
N ILE A 76 1.58 1.60 -17.21
CA ILE A 76 0.55 1.66 -18.26
C ILE A 76 0.25 0.24 -18.73
N GLU A 77 -0.97 -0.22 -18.50
CA GLU A 77 -1.44 -1.54 -18.92
C GLU A 77 -2.06 -1.50 -20.31
N GLN A 78 -2.81 -0.42 -20.60
CA GLN A 78 -3.57 -0.28 -21.84
C GLN A 78 -3.65 1.18 -22.26
N LEU A 79 -3.70 1.40 -23.58
CA LEU A 79 -3.99 2.71 -24.20
C LEU A 79 -5.29 2.64 -24.99
N PHE A 80 -6.03 3.75 -25.03
CA PHE A 80 -7.24 3.90 -25.84
C PHE A 80 -6.99 4.94 -26.93
N ASP A 81 -7.38 4.61 -28.15
CA ASP A 81 -7.28 5.47 -29.32
C ASP A 81 -5.93 6.19 -29.50
N PRO A 82 -4.78 5.47 -29.41
CA PRO A 82 -3.48 6.13 -29.56
C PRO A 82 -3.33 6.67 -30.99
N PRO A 83 -2.68 7.82 -31.16
CA PRO A 83 -2.53 8.50 -32.46
C PRO A 83 -1.72 7.69 -33.49
N VAL A 84 -0.91 6.76 -33.02
CA VAL A 84 -0.10 5.85 -33.83
C VAL A 84 -0.14 4.44 -33.26
N PRO A 85 -0.01 3.40 -34.10
CA PRO A 85 0.17 2.03 -33.58
C PRO A 85 1.46 1.91 -32.78
N HIS A 86 1.40 1.23 -31.62
CA HIS A 86 2.55 0.98 -30.74
C HIS A 86 3.36 2.25 -30.38
N PRO A 87 2.72 3.25 -29.75
CA PRO A 87 3.41 4.48 -29.39
C PRO A 87 4.50 4.24 -28.36
N THR A 88 5.58 5.02 -28.49
CA THR A 88 6.73 4.98 -27.57
C THR A 88 6.91 6.30 -26.84
N CYS A 89 7.66 6.31 -25.75
CA CYS A 89 8.02 7.53 -25.02
C CYS A 89 9.16 8.27 -25.73
N TYR A 90 8.90 8.81 -26.90
CA TYR A 90 9.92 9.45 -27.75
C TYR A 90 10.49 10.74 -27.17
N LEU A 91 9.75 11.44 -26.27
CA LEU A 91 10.22 12.61 -25.53
C LEU A 91 10.92 12.30 -24.22
N CYS A 92 10.84 11.05 -23.77
CA CYS A 92 11.54 10.60 -22.56
C CYS A 92 13.08 10.67 -22.74
N THR A 93 13.77 10.63 -21.60
CA THR A 93 15.25 10.62 -21.58
C THR A 93 15.77 9.38 -20.84
N GLY A 94 17.08 9.11 -20.97
CA GLY A 94 17.73 8.00 -20.28
C GLY A 94 17.13 6.65 -20.64
N ALA A 95 17.01 5.78 -19.66
CA ALA A 95 16.53 4.40 -19.85
C ALA A 95 15.06 4.29 -20.30
N LYS A 96 14.28 5.35 -20.22
CA LYS A 96 12.87 5.38 -20.63
C LYS A 96 12.69 5.90 -22.08
N LYS A 97 13.74 6.37 -22.71
CA LYS A 97 13.72 6.85 -24.09
C LYS A 97 13.29 5.76 -25.05
N ASP A 98 12.30 6.06 -25.87
CA ASP A 98 11.75 5.20 -26.92
C ASP A 98 11.16 3.85 -26.43
N LEU A 99 11.00 3.65 -25.12
CA LEU A 99 10.28 2.47 -24.61
C LEU A 99 8.81 2.53 -25.04
N PRO A 100 8.19 1.36 -25.33
CA PRO A 100 6.75 1.27 -25.59
C PRO A 100 5.97 1.88 -24.43
N LEU A 101 4.88 2.62 -24.71
CA LEU A 101 4.03 3.19 -23.66
C LEU A 101 3.29 2.12 -22.86
N VAL A 102 2.83 1.05 -23.52
CA VAL A 102 2.28 -0.13 -22.80
C VAL A 102 3.44 -0.87 -22.14
N GLY A 103 3.35 -1.09 -20.84
CA GLY A 103 4.42 -1.63 -20.01
C GLY A 103 5.34 -0.56 -19.42
N LEU A 104 5.17 0.73 -19.78
CA LEU A 104 6.00 1.81 -19.22
C LEU A 104 5.58 2.11 -17.78
N GLN A 105 6.56 2.08 -16.87
CA GLN A 105 6.37 2.56 -15.51
C GLN A 105 6.32 4.08 -15.50
N VAL A 106 5.16 4.62 -15.10
CA VAL A 106 4.89 6.06 -15.03
C VAL A 106 4.81 6.60 -13.60
N LEU A 107 4.59 5.73 -12.62
CA LEU A 107 4.61 6.07 -11.18
C LEU A 107 5.63 5.20 -10.46
N TRP A 108 6.43 5.79 -9.53
CA TRP A 108 7.33 5.03 -8.68
C TRP A 108 7.69 5.79 -7.41
N GLY A 109 8.09 5.06 -6.37
CA GLY A 109 8.63 5.61 -5.13
C GLY A 109 7.61 6.25 -4.21
N PHE A 110 6.32 5.92 -4.32
CA PHE A 110 5.30 6.44 -3.43
C PHE A 110 5.24 5.62 -2.14
N HIS A 111 5.31 6.28 -1.00
CA HIS A 111 5.19 5.70 0.32
C HIS A 111 3.90 6.15 1.00
N ALA A 112 3.29 5.27 1.79
CA ALA A 112 2.09 5.59 2.54
C ALA A 112 2.35 6.73 3.55
N ASP A 113 1.42 7.68 3.61
CA ASP A 113 1.43 8.83 4.50
C ASP A 113 -0.02 9.13 4.94
N GLY A 114 -0.44 8.50 6.02
CA GLY A 114 -1.83 8.51 6.47
C GLY A 114 -2.79 7.93 5.42
N ASN A 115 -3.71 8.76 4.90
CA ASN A 115 -4.68 8.39 3.86
C ASN A 115 -4.21 8.73 2.44
N SER A 116 -2.92 9.02 2.27
CA SER A 116 -2.30 9.40 1.01
C SER A 116 -0.98 8.65 0.80
N TRP A 117 -0.37 8.85 -0.36
CA TRP A 117 0.98 8.36 -0.68
C TRP A 117 1.78 9.52 -1.21
N THR A 118 2.99 9.70 -0.70
CA THR A 118 3.84 10.84 -0.98
C THR A 118 5.26 10.44 -1.36
N GLY A 119 6.07 11.42 -1.76
CA GLY A 119 7.49 11.23 -2.05
C GLY A 119 7.79 10.57 -3.40
N GLY A 120 6.76 10.17 -4.14
CA GLY A 120 6.91 9.50 -5.42
C GLY A 120 7.21 10.44 -6.59
N MET A 121 7.47 9.81 -7.72
CA MET A 121 7.74 10.44 -9.00
C MET A 121 6.70 10.03 -10.03
N VAL A 122 6.36 10.96 -10.92
CA VAL A 122 5.37 10.81 -11.99
C VAL A 122 6.04 11.15 -13.30
N LEU A 123 6.02 10.24 -14.26
CA LEU A 123 6.42 10.50 -15.63
C LEU A 123 5.19 10.86 -16.46
N ASP A 124 5.24 12.01 -17.12
CA ASP A 124 4.33 12.36 -18.19
C ASP A 124 4.95 11.92 -19.52
N PRO A 125 4.45 10.86 -20.15
CA PRO A 125 5.04 10.35 -21.38
C PRO A 125 4.80 11.25 -22.61
N GLU A 126 3.83 12.17 -22.55
CA GLU A 126 3.55 13.12 -23.62
C GLU A 126 4.59 14.25 -23.72
N THR A 127 5.15 14.61 -22.57
CA THR A 127 6.17 15.67 -22.50
C THR A 127 7.57 15.15 -22.16
N GLY A 128 7.67 13.87 -21.74
CA GLY A 128 8.90 13.27 -21.25
C GLY A 128 9.36 13.81 -19.89
N LYS A 129 8.55 14.63 -19.24
CA LYS A 129 8.90 15.27 -17.96
C LYS A 129 8.59 14.38 -16.78
N ILE A 130 9.43 14.51 -15.76
CA ILE A 130 9.25 13.82 -14.48
C ILE A 130 8.92 14.85 -13.42
N TYR A 131 7.87 14.58 -12.65
CA TYR A 131 7.34 15.39 -11.58
C TYR A 131 7.50 14.68 -10.25
N ARG A 132 7.61 15.41 -9.15
CA ARG A 132 7.32 14.87 -7.82
C ARG A 132 5.81 14.74 -7.69
N GLY A 133 5.36 13.71 -6.96
CA GLY A 133 3.92 13.45 -6.87
C GLY A 133 3.43 13.04 -5.49
N SER A 134 2.13 13.20 -5.33
CA SER A 134 1.35 12.61 -4.25
C SER A 134 0.06 12.01 -4.80
N LEU A 135 -0.40 10.94 -4.15
CA LEU A 135 -1.64 10.26 -4.46
C LEU A 135 -2.58 10.36 -3.26
N ALA A 136 -3.86 10.52 -3.49
CA ALA A 136 -4.89 10.42 -2.46
C ALA A 136 -6.15 9.81 -3.05
N LEU A 137 -6.81 8.97 -2.25
CA LEU A 137 -8.10 8.42 -2.62
C LEU A 137 -9.22 9.42 -2.32
N GLU A 138 -10.14 9.53 -3.24
CA GLU A 138 -11.34 10.36 -3.14
C GLU A 138 -12.59 9.52 -3.46
N ASP A 139 -13.77 10.06 -3.18
CA ASP A 139 -15.06 9.41 -3.44
C ASP A 139 -15.13 7.95 -2.95
N GLY A 140 -14.72 7.73 -1.70
CA GLY A 140 -14.75 6.38 -1.10
C GLY A 140 -13.86 5.36 -1.83
N GLY A 141 -12.79 5.80 -2.50
CA GLY A 141 -11.87 4.95 -3.24
C GLY A 141 -12.24 4.71 -4.69
N LYS A 142 -13.26 5.40 -5.22
CA LYS A 142 -13.63 5.34 -6.64
C LYS A 142 -12.79 6.25 -7.52
N GLN A 143 -12.21 7.29 -6.92
CA GLN A 143 -11.30 8.22 -7.58
C GLN A 143 -9.94 8.22 -6.92
N LEU A 144 -8.89 8.42 -7.71
CA LEU A 144 -7.53 8.62 -7.28
C LEU A 144 -7.09 10.01 -7.78
N ARG A 145 -6.83 10.89 -6.84
CA ARG A 145 -6.25 12.20 -7.12
C ARG A 145 -4.73 12.07 -7.19
N LEU A 146 -4.17 12.34 -8.34
CA LEU A 146 -2.73 12.45 -8.57
C LEU A 146 -2.38 13.94 -8.65
N HIS A 147 -1.50 14.41 -7.77
CA HIS A 147 -0.95 15.78 -7.83
C HIS A 147 0.54 15.72 -8.17
N GLY A 148 0.91 16.24 -9.32
CA GLY A 148 2.28 16.30 -9.81
C GLY A 148 2.82 17.73 -9.81
N TYR A 149 4.09 17.96 -9.37
CA TYR A 149 4.70 19.27 -9.31
C TYR A 149 6.21 19.24 -9.59
N ILE A 150 6.75 20.39 -10.02
CA ILE A 150 8.20 20.63 -10.13
C ILE A 150 8.54 21.79 -9.19
N GLY A 151 9.53 21.57 -8.31
CA GLY A 151 9.92 22.55 -7.29
C GLY A 151 8.99 22.55 -6.09
N ILE A 152 8.00 23.44 -6.03
CA ILE A 152 7.08 23.57 -4.90
C ILE A 152 5.68 22.99 -5.22
N PRO A 153 5.02 22.30 -4.27
CA PRO A 153 3.73 21.65 -4.51
C PRO A 153 2.61 22.62 -4.96
N LEU A 154 2.67 23.89 -4.57
CA LEU A 154 1.65 24.88 -4.91
C LEU A 154 1.50 25.12 -6.41
N LEU A 155 2.56 24.91 -7.21
CA LEU A 155 2.60 25.11 -8.65
C LEU A 155 2.49 23.80 -9.44
N GLY A 156 1.70 22.87 -8.95
CA GLY A 156 1.49 21.58 -9.57
C GLY A 156 0.24 21.50 -10.43
N ARG A 157 0.08 20.34 -11.09
CA ARG A 157 -1.13 19.94 -11.82
C ARG A 157 -1.77 18.76 -11.07
N THR A 158 -3.09 18.76 -11.01
CA THR A 158 -3.87 17.68 -10.44
C THR A 158 -4.63 16.95 -11.53
N GLU A 159 -4.58 15.64 -11.51
CA GLU A 159 -5.40 14.74 -12.32
C GLU A 159 -6.27 13.88 -11.43
N HIS A 160 -7.46 13.54 -11.93
CA HIS A 160 -8.39 12.64 -11.27
C HIS A 160 -8.56 11.39 -12.13
N TRP A 161 -8.09 10.27 -11.61
CA TRP A 161 -8.22 8.98 -12.26
C TRP A 161 -9.41 8.23 -11.68
N VAL A 162 -10.12 7.48 -12.50
CA VAL A 162 -11.31 6.74 -12.09
C VAL A 162 -10.97 5.27 -11.97
N ARG A 163 -11.43 4.62 -10.92
CA ARG A 163 -11.19 3.20 -10.74
C ARG A 163 -11.75 2.42 -11.93
N ALA A 164 -10.92 1.55 -12.52
CA ALA A 164 -11.36 0.59 -13.52
C ALA A 164 -11.95 -0.62 -12.79
N GLU A 165 -13.14 -1.03 -13.23
CA GLU A 165 -13.78 -2.27 -12.77
C GLU A 165 -13.10 -3.49 -13.39
#